data_65721eab61e9555db27209b59320baad
#
_entry.id   65721eab61e9555db27209b59320baad
#
_cell.length_a   1.000
_cell.length_b   1.000
_cell.length_c   1.000
_cell.angle_alpha   90.00
_cell.angle_beta   90.00
_cell.angle_gamma   90.00
#
_symmetry.space_group_name_H-M   'P 1'
#
loop_
_entity.id
_entity.type
_entity.pdbx_description
1 polymer ?
#
loop_
_entity_poly.entity_id
_entity_poly.type
_entity_poly.pdbx_seq_one_letter_code
_entity_poly.pdbx_strand_id
1 'polypeptide(L)'
;MTKTTPDTPKQPIETKDKNRYAKAVQDGQTILTDGGSKADAARAIYRLIHDEHREVVLRAFIEGADVTLKGAPTYYYNISRKFRKQKAD
;
A
#
# COMPACT_ATOMS: atom_id res chain seq x y z
N MET A 1 -15.45 -7.32 24.53
CA MET A 1 -15.03 -7.16 24.25
C MET A 1 -14.61 -7.16 23.89
N THR A 2 -14.57 -7.14 23.80
CA THR A 2 -14.04 -6.96 23.44
C THR A 2 -13.54 -7.08 22.64
N LYS A 3 -13.44 -7.15 22.50
CA LYS A 3 -12.87 -7.12 21.77
C LYS A 3 -12.27 -7.01 21.20
N THR A 4 -12.41 -7.05 21.35
CA THR A 4 -11.75 -6.85 20.86
C THR A 4 -10.94 -6.76 20.53
N THR A 5 -10.86 -6.84 20.76
CA THR A 5 -10.05 -6.64 20.59
C THR A 5 -9.26 -6.64 20.29
N PRO A 6 -9.20 -6.58 20.33
CA PRO A 6 -8.34 -6.56 20.17
C PRO A 6 -7.52 -6.65 20.01
N ASP A 7 -7.44 -6.58 20.03
CA ASP A 7 -6.69 -6.57 19.98
C ASP A 7 -5.87 -6.45 19.97
N THR A 8 -5.73 -6.47 19.73
CA THR A 8 -4.91 -6.41 20.00
C THR A 8 -4.10 -5.69 19.83
N PRO A 9 -3.70 -5.41 20.22
CA PRO A 9 -2.88 -4.57 20.44
C PRO A 9 -1.84 -4.36 19.61
N LYS A 10 -1.37 -4.91 19.17
CA LYS A 10 -0.44 -4.77 18.42
C LYS A 10 -0.75 -4.20 17.33
N GLN A 11 -1.55 -3.71 17.01
CA GLN A 11 -1.81 -3.17 15.99
C GLN A 11 -1.50 -2.07 15.86
N PRO A 12 -1.30 -1.77 15.91
CA PRO A 12 -0.80 -0.72 15.89
C PRO A 12 -0.49 0.15 14.90
N ILE A 13 -0.14 -0.14 13.91
CA ILE A 13 0.17 0.83 12.89
C ILE A 13 -1.09 1.25 12.17
N GLU A 14 -1.44 2.51 12.34
CA GLU A 14 -2.60 3.05 11.67
C GLU A 14 -2.20 4.00 10.59
N THR A 15 -3.01 4.09 9.56
CA THR A 15 -2.76 5.02 8.49
C THR A 15 -2.99 6.45 8.98
N LYS A 16 -2.15 7.36 8.55
CA LYS A 16 -2.25 8.77 8.95
C LYS A 16 -3.48 9.43 8.34
N ASP A 17 -3.84 9.03 7.14
CA ASP A 17 -4.94 9.64 6.42
C ASP A 17 -5.77 8.54 5.78
N LYS A 18 -6.87 8.22 6.43
CA LYS A 18 -7.71 7.12 5.98
C LYS A 18 -8.32 7.39 4.62
N ASN A 19 -8.63 8.64 4.32
CA ASN A 19 -9.19 8.97 3.01
C ASN A 19 -8.18 8.74 1.92
N ARG A 20 -6.94 9.12 2.17
CA ARG A 20 -5.88 8.92 1.20
C ARG A 20 -5.59 7.44 1.02
N TYR A 21 -5.62 6.69 2.11
CA TYR A 21 -5.44 5.25 2.04
C TYR A 21 -6.53 4.61 1.17
N ALA A 22 -7.77 4.98 1.44
CA ALA A 22 -8.89 4.41 0.68
C ALA A 22 -8.78 4.76 -0.80
N LYS A 23 -8.38 5.99 -1.10
CA LYS A 23 -8.21 6.39 -2.48
C LYS A 23 -7.10 5.61 -3.16
N ALA A 24 -6.01 5.38 -2.44
CA ALA A 24 -4.89 4.62 -2.99
C ALA A 24 -5.33 3.21 -3.34
N VAL A 25 -6.04 2.56 -2.44
CA VAL A 25 -6.53 1.21 -2.69
C VAL A 25 -7.48 1.20 -3.88
N GLN A 26 -8.38 2.18 -3.92
CA GLN A 26 -9.32 2.28 -5.02
C GLN A 26 -8.63 2.48 -6.35
N ASP A 27 -7.64 3.35 -6.39
CA ASP A 27 -6.88 3.60 -7.62
C ASP A 27 -6.19 2.34 -8.10
N GLY A 28 -5.61 1.59 -7.16
CA GLY A 28 -4.97 0.34 -7.53
C GLY A 28 -5.96 -0.64 -8.13
N GLN A 29 -7.11 -0.78 -7.52
CA GLN A 29 -8.14 -1.68 -8.01
C GLN A 29 -8.64 -1.26 -9.38
N THR A 30 -8.78 0.04 -9.59
CA THR A 30 -9.22 0.56 -10.88
C THR A 30 -8.21 0.22 -11.98
N ILE A 31 -6.92 0.35 -11.68
CA ILE A 31 -5.88 0.02 -12.64
C ILE A 31 -5.97 -1.46 -13.03
N LEU A 32 -6.16 -2.32 -12.05
CA LEU A 32 -6.29 -3.75 -12.33
C LEU A 32 -7.52 -4.04 -13.18
N THR A 33 -8.62 -3.38 -12.86
CA THR A 33 -9.87 -3.56 -13.62
C THR A 33 -9.69 -3.12 -15.06
N ASP A 34 -8.90 -2.08 -15.28
CA ASP A 34 -8.65 -1.54 -16.61
C ASP A 34 -7.60 -2.32 -17.38
N GLY A 35 -7.09 -3.39 -16.81
CA GLY A 35 -6.14 -4.23 -17.50
C GLY A 35 -4.69 -3.93 -17.19
N GLY A 36 -4.43 -3.06 -16.22
CA GLY A 36 -3.07 -2.77 -15.81
C GLY A 36 -2.46 -3.88 -14.99
N SER A 37 -1.17 -3.84 -14.81
CA SER A 37 -0.46 -4.85 -14.05
C SER A 37 -0.50 -4.56 -12.57
N LYS A 38 -0.19 -5.58 -11.78
CA LYS A 38 -0.06 -5.41 -10.34
C LYS A 38 1.01 -4.38 -10.00
N ALA A 39 2.09 -4.37 -10.77
CA ALA A 39 3.14 -3.38 -10.55
C ALA A 39 2.64 -1.97 -10.80
N ASP A 40 1.83 -1.78 -11.84
CA ASP A 40 1.24 -0.47 -12.10
C ASP A 40 0.35 -0.02 -10.96
N ALA A 41 -0.49 -0.94 -10.49
CA ALA A 41 -1.39 -0.64 -9.38
C ALA A 41 -0.59 -0.29 -8.11
N ALA A 42 0.45 -1.05 -7.84
CA ALA A 42 1.27 -0.80 -6.65
C ALA A 42 1.98 0.55 -6.75
N ARG A 43 2.45 0.91 -7.93
CA ARG A 43 3.10 2.21 -8.10
C ARG A 43 2.14 3.37 -7.85
N ALA A 44 0.91 3.24 -8.33
CA ALA A 44 -0.09 4.27 -8.10
C ALA A 44 -0.40 4.41 -6.62
N ILE A 45 -0.52 3.29 -5.93
CA ILE A 45 -0.75 3.29 -4.49
C ILE A 45 0.42 3.97 -3.77
N TYR A 46 1.63 3.59 -4.13
CA TYR A 46 2.81 4.13 -3.47
C TYR A 46 2.87 5.66 -3.60
N ARG A 47 2.55 6.18 -4.76
CA ARG A 47 2.59 7.63 -4.97
C ARG A 47 1.70 8.39 -4.01
N LEU A 48 0.59 7.79 -3.65
CA LEU A 48 -0.38 8.47 -2.78
C LEU A 48 -0.01 8.35 -1.31
N ILE A 49 0.59 7.24 -0.91
CA ILE A 49 0.82 7.01 0.52
C ILE A 49 2.25 6.66 0.87
N HIS A 50 3.20 7.10 0.05
CA HIS A 50 4.61 6.74 0.30
C HIS A 50 5.15 7.27 1.61
N ASP A 51 4.52 8.29 2.16
CA ASP A 51 4.94 8.88 3.44
C ASP A 51 4.32 8.15 4.64
N GLU A 52 3.47 7.17 4.39
CA GLU A 52 2.92 6.36 5.46
C GLU A 52 3.94 5.33 5.92
N HIS A 53 3.66 4.75 7.07
CA HIS A 53 4.50 3.69 7.57
C HIS A 53 4.55 2.53 6.57
N ARG A 54 5.70 1.87 6.52
CA ARG A 54 5.89 0.77 5.60
C ARG A 54 4.77 -0.27 5.68
N GLU A 55 4.35 -0.60 6.90
CA GLU A 55 3.30 -1.60 7.07
C GLU A 55 1.99 -1.17 6.43
N VAL A 56 1.69 0.11 6.47
CA VAL A 56 0.48 0.64 5.87
C VAL A 56 0.55 0.49 4.35
N VAL A 57 1.71 0.81 3.78
CA VAL A 57 1.90 0.70 2.33
C VAL A 57 1.78 -0.75 1.88
N LEU A 58 2.38 -1.66 2.63
CA LEU A 58 2.30 -3.08 2.28
C LEU A 58 0.86 -3.57 2.31
N ARG A 59 0.10 -3.15 3.31
CA ARG A 59 -1.30 -3.54 3.40
C ARG A 59 -2.08 -3.01 2.20
N ALA A 60 -1.81 -1.77 1.82
CA ALA A 60 -2.49 -1.18 0.66
C ALA A 60 -2.17 -1.94 -0.62
N PHE A 61 -0.95 -2.40 -0.77
CA PHE A 61 -0.58 -3.20 -1.93
C PHE A 61 -1.40 -4.48 -1.99
N ILE A 62 -1.57 -5.12 -0.85
CA ILE A 62 -2.33 -6.36 -0.79
C ILE A 62 -3.79 -6.10 -1.15
N GLU A 63 -4.36 -5.03 -0.61
CA GLU A 63 -5.77 -4.72 -0.80
C GLU A 63 -6.07 -4.11 -2.16
N GLY A 64 -5.16 -3.30 -2.66
CA GLY A 64 -5.43 -2.52 -3.86
C GLY A 64 -4.73 -3.01 -5.12
N ALA A 65 -3.61 -3.71 -4.99
CA ALA A 65 -2.87 -4.20 -6.14
C ALA A 65 -2.92 -5.71 -6.27
N ASP A 66 -3.67 -6.35 -5.38
CA ASP A 66 -3.87 -7.81 -5.42
C ASP A 66 -2.55 -8.58 -5.36
N VAL A 67 -1.59 -8.05 -4.61
CA VAL A 67 -0.34 -8.77 -4.41
C VAL A 67 -0.48 -9.62 -3.15
N THR A 68 0.34 -10.66 -3.08
CA THR A 68 0.31 -11.53 -1.91
C THR A 68 1.06 -10.92 -0.76
N LEU A 69 0.77 -11.41 0.43
CA LEU A 69 1.48 -10.98 1.62
C LEU A 69 2.98 -11.16 1.45
N LYS A 70 3.37 -12.25 0.83
CA LYS A 70 4.77 -12.55 0.60
C LYS A 70 5.40 -11.64 -0.43
N GLY A 71 4.64 -11.27 -1.46
CA GLY A 71 5.14 -10.46 -2.55
C GLY A 71 5.15 -8.97 -2.26
N ALA A 72 4.35 -8.53 -1.31
CA ALA A 72 4.24 -7.10 -1.03
C ALA A 72 5.58 -6.45 -0.69
N PRO A 73 6.42 -7.04 0.17
CA PRO A 73 7.72 -6.40 0.47
C PRO A 73 8.60 -6.24 -0.75
N THR A 74 8.55 -7.19 -1.67
CA THR A 74 9.35 -7.11 -2.89
C THR A 74 8.88 -5.94 -3.75
N TYR A 75 7.57 -5.78 -3.92
CA TYR A 75 7.03 -4.65 -4.65
C TYR A 75 7.42 -3.34 -3.97
N TYR A 76 7.30 -3.29 -2.65
CA TYR A 76 7.65 -2.11 -1.90
C TYR A 76 9.11 -1.73 -2.12
N TYR A 77 9.99 -2.70 -2.00
CA TYR A 77 11.41 -2.46 -2.17
C TYR A 77 11.72 -1.89 -3.56
N ASN A 78 11.20 -2.54 -4.59
CA ASN A 78 11.49 -2.14 -5.96
C ASN A 78 10.91 -0.77 -6.28
N ILE A 79 9.69 -0.54 -5.86
CA ILE A 79 9.02 0.72 -6.17
C ILE A 79 9.63 1.88 -5.39
N SER A 80 9.90 1.68 -4.11
CA SER A 80 10.48 2.75 -3.30
C SER A 80 11.86 3.10 -3.79
N ARG A 81 12.61 2.11 -4.24
CA ARG A 81 13.94 2.35 -4.77
C ARG A 81 13.88 3.22 -6.02
N LYS A 82 12.99 2.89 -6.94
CA LYS A 82 12.83 3.68 -8.14
C LYS A 82 12.32 5.08 -7.85
N PHE A 83 11.39 5.17 -6.91
CA PHE A 83 10.83 6.45 -6.53
C PHE A 83 11.91 7.38 -5.98
N ARG A 84 12.74 6.85 -5.09
CA ARG A 84 13.82 7.66 -4.53
C ARG A 84 14.82 8.07 -5.58
N LYS A 85 15.08 7.16 -6.52
CA LYS A 85 16.01 7.46 -7.58
C LYS A 85 15.53 8.61 -8.45
N GLN A 86 14.25 8.61 -8.76
CA GLN A 86 13.68 9.70 -9.54
C GLN A 86 13.73 11.01 -8.79
N LYS A 87 13.49 10.97 -7.50
CA LYS A 87 13.52 12.18 -6.70
C LYS A 87 14.91 12.73 -6.53
N ALA A 88 15.87 11.88 -6.54
CA ALA A 88 17.25 12.29 -6.31
C ALA A 88 17.78 13.17 -7.44
N ASP A 89 17.12 13.14 -8.54
CA ASP A 89 17.51 14.02 -9.63
C ASP A 89 17.12 15.43 -9.36
#